data_de4d4bced3a31435f51c4ab6c1a58094
#
_entry.id   de4d4bced3a31435f51c4ab6c1a58094
#
_cell.length_a   1.000
_cell.length_b   1.000
_cell.length_c   1.000
_cell.angle_alpha   90.00
_cell.angle_beta   90.00
_cell.angle_gamma   90.00
#
_symmetry.space_group_name_H-M   'P 1'
#
loop_
_entity.id
_entity.type
_entity.pdbx_description
1 polymer ?
#
loop_
_entity_poly.entity_id
_entity_poly.type
_entity_poly.pdbx_seq_one_letter_code
_entity_poly.pdbx_strand_id
1 'polypeptide(L)'
;MGPTGVGKSTFIQRYTKNQACTIGNSLVSCTQSVTCYEATVPSEFEDLTKRRLFLVDTPGFDDTYQDDSAILKRVSDWLAKSYKTQMRVTGIVYVNDISQKRMFGSTRTNYNMFKKLCGHKSFKRLVMATSQWDLVESKSGEKREDEMKKEFWKDVLKEGAVIRRIMYEGEDLKDESKGIITYLLDEEQRHDRNRRLKTEALRIQTEVVDLQKRIPATKAGRELRTTLEGLLQMQKEMEVEEMDSGRVEDLKKKKEDLQRQVDTLQLTLSERIKGWLRL
;
A
#
# COMPACT_ATOMS: atom_id res chain seq x y z
N MET A 1 -1.44 -3.22 -2.81
CA MET A 1 -1.61 -2.47 -1.54
C MET A 1 -2.98 -1.79 -1.53
N GLY A 2 -3.45 -1.27 -0.39
CA GLY A 2 -4.74 -0.58 -0.25
C GLY A 2 -5.49 -1.01 1.00
N PRO A 3 -6.66 -0.39 1.30
CA PRO A 3 -7.47 -0.71 2.48
C PRO A 3 -7.90 -2.18 2.56
N THR A 4 -8.37 -2.61 3.73
CA THR A 4 -8.93 -3.94 3.92
C THR A 4 -10.25 -4.07 3.13
N GLY A 5 -10.54 -5.25 2.58
CA GLY A 5 -11.81 -5.53 1.87
C GLY A 5 -11.90 -5.07 0.42
N VAL A 6 -10.93 -4.31 -0.12
CA VAL A 6 -10.99 -3.77 -1.50
C VAL A 6 -10.71 -4.80 -2.61
N GLY A 7 -10.55 -6.09 -2.31
CA GLY A 7 -10.37 -7.14 -3.32
C GLY A 7 -8.93 -7.40 -3.77
N LYS A 8 -7.91 -7.02 -3.00
CA LYS A 8 -6.49 -7.28 -3.33
C LYS A 8 -6.19 -8.75 -3.53
N SER A 9 -6.50 -9.57 -2.55
CA SER A 9 -6.32 -11.03 -2.58
C SER A 9 -7.11 -11.68 -3.71
N THR A 10 -8.35 -11.24 -3.93
CA THR A 10 -9.21 -11.74 -5.00
C THR A 10 -8.59 -11.49 -6.38
N PHE A 11 -8.09 -10.27 -6.62
CA PHE A 11 -7.38 -9.94 -7.87
C PHE A 11 -6.18 -10.86 -8.10
N ILE A 12 -5.33 -11.04 -7.07
CA ILE A 12 -4.14 -11.88 -7.16
C ILE A 12 -4.51 -13.33 -7.41
N GLN A 13 -5.45 -13.89 -6.64
CA GLN A 13 -5.89 -15.28 -6.76
C GLN A 13 -6.48 -15.58 -8.15
N ARG A 14 -7.29 -14.66 -8.69
CA ARG A 14 -7.85 -14.83 -10.03
C ARG A 14 -6.81 -14.67 -11.13
N TYR A 15 -5.85 -13.76 -10.97
CA TYR A 15 -4.75 -13.60 -11.93
C TYR A 15 -3.85 -14.84 -11.96
N THR A 16 -3.50 -15.37 -10.79
CA THR A 16 -2.61 -16.53 -10.65
C THR A 16 -3.33 -17.88 -10.70
N LYS A 17 -4.65 -17.89 -10.88
CA LYS A 17 -5.50 -19.09 -10.83
C LYS A 17 -5.27 -19.91 -9.56
N ASN A 18 -5.18 -19.24 -8.42
CA ASN A 18 -4.96 -19.83 -7.09
C ASN A 18 -3.63 -20.61 -6.92
N GLN A 19 -2.64 -20.39 -7.76
CA GLN A 19 -1.31 -20.96 -7.60
C GLN A 19 -0.56 -20.21 -6.48
N ALA A 20 -0.88 -20.51 -5.23
CA ALA A 20 -0.10 -20.03 -4.10
C ALA A 20 1.27 -20.70 -4.13
N CYS A 21 2.34 -19.92 -4.26
CA CYS A 21 3.70 -20.41 -4.19
C CYS A 21 4.23 -20.25 -2.77
N THR A 22 4.55 -21.35 -2.13
CA THR A 22 5.34 -21.34 -0.90
C THR A 22 6.79 -20.99 -1.29
N ILE A 23 7.10 -19.70 -1.36
CA ILE A 23 8.48 -19.26 -1.51
C ILE A 23 9.23 -19.74 -0.26
N GLY A 24 10.27 -20.53 -0.47
CA GLY A 24 11.01 -21.25 0.54
C GLY A 24 11.20 -20.54 1.88
N ASN A 25 11.19 -21.29 2.94
CA ASN A 25 11.05 -20.93 4.36
C ASN A 25 11.74 -19.66 4.89
N SER A 26 12.68 -19.06 4.15
CA SER A 26 13.44 -17.89 4.61
C SER A 26 12.72 -16.55 4.40
N LEU A 27 11.84 -16.41 3.40
CA LEU A 27 11.09 -15.17 3.14
C LEU A 27 9.71 -15.18 3.81
N VAL A 28 9.10 -16.35 3.94
CA VAL A 28 7.77 -16.54 4.54
C VAL A 28 7.81 -16.49 6.07
N SER A 29 8.92 -16.93 6.69
CA SER A 29 9.02 -17.02 8.15
C SER A 29 9.00 -15.69 8.92
N CYS A 30 9.10 -14.55 8.23
CA CYS A 30 9.13 -13.23 8.90
C CYS A 30 7.79 -12.49 8.92
N THR A 31 6.77 -12.94 8.17
CA THR A 31 5.52 -12.17 8.07
C THR A 31 4.33 -13.10 7.83
N GLN A 32 3.62 -13.43 8.88
CA GLN A 32 2.38 -14.23 8.81
C GLN A 32 1.24 -13.57 7.99
N SER A 33 1.48 -12.41 7.37
CA SER A 33 0.45 -11.61 6.70
C SER A 33 0.82 -11.06 5.32
N VAL A 34 2.03 -11.29 4.81
CA VAL A 34 2.41 -10.98 3.42
C VAL A 34 2.56 -12.29 2.66
N THR A 35 1.70 -12.51 1.67
CA THR A 35 1.68 -13.75 0.89
C THR A 35 2.16 -13.48 -0.54
N CYS A 36 3.04 -14.35 -1.06
CA CYS A 36 3.55 -14.25 -2.41
C CYS A 36 2.92 -15.34 -3.28
N TYR A 37 2.49 -14.96 -4.46
CA TYR A 37 1.91 -15.85 -5.47
C TYR A 37 2.79 -15.80 -6.71
N GLU A 38 3.28 -16.94 -7.17
CA GLU A 38 4.00 -17.00 -8.42
C GLU A 38 3.03 -16.85 -9.59
N ALA A 39 3.40 -16.03 -10.56
CA ALA A 39 2.63 -15.77 -11.75
C ALA A 39 3.46 -16.07 -12.98
N THR A 40 2.81 -16.54 -14.04
CA THR A 40 3.46 -16.74 -15.33
C THR A 40 3.72 -15.38 -15.98
N VAL A 41 4.95 -15.17 -16.43
CA VAL A 41 5.28 -14.03 -17.30
C VAL A 41 4.64 -14.27 -18.66
N PRO A 42 3.81 -13.36 -19.18
CA PRO A 42 3.22 -13.51 -20.51
C PRO A 42 4.28 -13.64 -21.62
N SER A 43 3.99 -14.44 -22.63
CA SER A 43 4.97 -14.81 -23.68
C SER A 43 5.48 -13.62 -24.50
N GLU A 44 4.72 -12.54 -24.58
CA GLU A 44 5.12 -11.29 -25.24
C GLU A 44 6.31 -10.59 -24.57
N PHE A 45 6.65 -10.98 -23.34
CA PHE A 45 7.79 -10.45 -22.58
C PHE A 45 8.98 -11.42 -22.57
N GLU A 46 9.47 -11.81 -23.72
CA GLU A 46 10.54 -12.80 -23.88
C GLU A 46 11.78 -12.50 -23.03
N ASP A 47 12.21 -11.23 -22.99
CA ASP A 47 13.35 -10.77 -22.17
C ASP A 47 13.15 -11.01 -20.67
N LEU A 48 11.92 -11.11 -20.22
CA LEU A 48 11.55 -11.31 -18.80
C LEU A 48 11.21 -12.77 -18.48
N THR A 49 11.02 -13.65 -19.47
CA THR A 49 10.62 -15.06 -19.24
C THR A 49 11.62 -15.87 -18.43
N LYS A 50 12.89 -15.44 -18.42
CA LYS A 50 13.94 -16.04 -17.57
C LYS A 50 13.86 -15.61 -16.09
N ARG A 51 12.98 -14.67 -15.76
CA ARG A 51 12.75 -14.18 -14.41
C ARG A 51 11.47 -14.77 -13.84
N ARG A 52 11.45 -14.96 -12.53
CA ARG A 52 10.24 -15.35 -11.83
C ARG A 52 9.44 -14.09 -11.47
N LEU A 53 8.15 -14.11 -11.77
CA LEU A 53 7.21 -13.05 -11.40
C LEU A 53 6.44 -13.46 -10.14
N PHE A 54 6.37 -12.56 -9.17
CA PHE A 54 5.58 -12.76 -7.96
C PHE A 54 4.60 -11.62 -7.77
N LEU A 55 3.34 -11.96 -7.54
CA LEU A 55 2.35 -11.03 -7.04
C LEU A 55 2.32 -11.14 -5.51
N VAL A 56 2.48 -10.01 -4.84
CA VAL A 56 2.62 -9.94 -3.38
C VAL A 56 1.36 -9.36 -2.78
N ASP A 57 0.63 -10.21 -2.06
CA ASP A 57 -0.51 -9.76 -1.27
C ASP A 57 -0.04 -9.17 0.05
N THR A 58 -0.48 -7.96 0.33
CA THR A 58 -0.16 -7.24 1.55
C THR A 58 -1.39 -7.10 2.43
N PRO A 59 -1.25 -7.10 3.77
CA PRO A 59 -2.35 -6.78 4.65
C PRO A 59 -2.92 -5.42 4.27
N GLY A 60 -4.23 -5.27 4.42
CA GLY A 60 -4.90 -3.99 4.21
C GLY A 60 -4.64 -3.07 5.39
N PHE A 61 -4.41 -1.81 5.10
CA PHE A 61 -4.50 -0.77 6.11
C PHE A 61 -5.97 -0.54 6.46
N ASP A 62 -6.25 0.01 7.64
CA ASP A 62 -7.60 0.20 8.14
C ASP A 62 -8.31 -1.14 8.46
N ASP A 63 -7.54 -2.08 8.99
CA ASP A 63 -8.08 -3.36 9.47
C ASP A 63 -8.62 -3.17 10.89
N THR A 64 -9.87 -3.57 11.12
CA THR A 64 -10.53 -3.46 12.42
C THR A 64 -9.79 -4.25 13.53
N TYR A 65 -8.99 -5.24 13.14
CA TYR A 65 -8.31 -6.18 14.05
C TYR A 65 -6.79 -5.97 14.16
N GLN A 66 -6.20 -5.10 13.33
CA GLN A 66 -4.75 -4.91 13.30
C GLN A 66 -4.37 -3.43 13.32
N ASP A 67 -3.37 -3.11 14.13
CA ASP A 67 -2.81 -1.76 14.20
C ASP A 67 -2.10 -1.38 12.89
N ASP A 68 -2.39 -0.21 12.34
CA ASP A 68 -1.74 0.32 11.13
C ASP A 68 -0.22 0.44 11.31
N SER A 69 0.27 0.67 12.54
CA SER A 69 1.69 0.68 12.85
C SER A 69 2.34 -0.71 12.69
N ALA A 70 1.64 -1.77 13.09
CA ALA A 70 2.07 -3.15 12.90
C ALA A 70 2.05 -3.54 11.42
N ILE A 71 1.03 -3.11 10.67
CA ILE A 71 0.92 -3.33 9.23
C ILE A 71 2.06 -2.63 8.49
N LEU A 72 2.31 -1.35 8.79
CA LEU A 72 3.42 -0.60 8.21
C LEU A 72 4.76 -1.30 8.49
N LYS A 73 4.97 -1.76 9.72
CA LYS A 73 6.18 -2.51 10.08
C LYS A 73 6.34 -3.77 9.25
N ARG A 74 5.32 -4.61 9.13
CA ARG A 74 5.36 -5.87 8.38
C ARG A 74 5.66 -5.63 6.89
N VAL A 75 4.96 -4.69 6.27
CA VAL A 75 5.19 -4.34 4.86
C VAL A 75 6.61 -3.79 4.67
N SER A 76 7.07 -2.93 5.57
CA SER A 76 8.42 -2.35 5.50
C SER A 76 9.52 -3.39 5.69
N ASP A 77 9.36 -4.31 6.64
CA ASP A 77 10.32 -5.40 6.91
C ASP A 77 10.42 -6.34 5.69
N TRP A 78 9.28 -6.68 5.07
CA TRP A 78 9.26 -7.49 3.86
C TRP A 78 9.95 -6.78 2.69
N LEU A 79 9.63 -5.49 2.46
CA LEU A 79 10.26 -4.69 1.40
C LEU A 79 11.76 -4.50 1.63
N ALA A 80 12.19 -4.31 2.87
CA ALA A 80 13.61 -4.20 3.21
C ALA A 80 14.34 -5.52 2.96
N LYS A 81 13.72 -6.66 3.31
CA LYS A 81 14.29 -8.00 3.06
C LYS A 81 14.39 -8.29 1.57
N SER A 82 13.33 -8.02 0.80
CA SER A 82 13.33 -8.19 -0.66
C SER A 82 14.43 -7.35 -1.33
N TYR A 83 14.64 -6.14 -0.86
CA TYR A 83 15.70 -5.27 -1.37
C TYR A 83 17.10 -5.81 -1.09
N LYS A 84 17.35 -6.31 0.13
CA LYS A 84 18.63 -6.95 0.52
C LYS A 84 18.93 -8.19 -0.32
N THR A 85 17.92 -8.95 -0.69
CA THR A 85 18.05 -10.15 -1.53
C THR A 85 18.02 -9.85 -3.03
N GLN A 86 18.11 -8.56 -3.41
CA GLN A 86 18.09 -8.07 -4.80
C GLN A 86 16.80 -8.43 -5.57
N MET A 87 15.70 -8.73 -4.86
CA MET A 87 14.39 -8.88 -5.47
C MET A 87 13.89 -7.49 -5.88
N ARG A 88 13.59 -7.30 -7.16
CA ARG A 88 13.10 -6.02 -7.69
C ARG A 88 11.60 -5.88 -7.48
N VAL A 89 11.17 -4.72 -7.03
CA VAL A 89 9.77 -4.33 -7.07
C VAL A 89 9.51 -3.72 -8.44
N THR A 90 8.97 -4.51 -9.36
CA THR A 90 8.66 -4.11 -10.74
C THR A 90 7.58 -3.04 -10.79
N GLY A 91 6.56 -3.15 -9.95
CA GLY A 91 5.48 -2.19 -9.89
C GLY A 91 4.65 -2.31 -8.62
N ILE A 92 3.75 -1.36 -8.44
CA ILE A 92 2.84 -1.33 -7.30
C ILE A 92 1.42 -1.12 -7.83
N VAL A 93 0.48 -1.90 -7.31
CA VAL A 93 -0.95 -1.69 -7.53
C VAL A 93 -1.57 -1.24 -6.21
N TYR A 94 -2.12 -0.03 -6.19
CA TYR A 94 -2.92 0.47 -5.08
C TYR A 94 -4.39 0.32 -5.42
N VAL A 95 -5.09 -0.53 -4.69
CA VAL A 95 -6.49 -0.86 -4.96
C VAL A 95 -7.39 -0.06 -4.04
N ASN A 96 -8.43 0.53 -4.62
CA ASN A 96 -9.47 1.26 -3.92
C ASN A 96 -10.86 0.79 -4.37
N ASP A 97 -11.78 0.69 -3.43
CA ASP A 97 -13.16 0.30 -3.66
C ASP A 97 -13.97 1.47 -4.20
N ILE A 98 -14.49 1.37 -5.44
CA ILE A 98 -15.29 2.41 -6.09
C ILE A 98 -16.73 2.45 -5.57
N SER A 99 -17.20 1.39 -4.91
CA SER A 99 -18.54 1.36 -4.33
C SER A 99 -18.69 2.31 -3.13
N GLN A 100 -17.59 2.65 -2.48
CA GLN A 100 -17.57 3.57 -1.34
C GLN A 100 -18.02 4.97 -1.76
N LYS A 101 -19.06 5.47 -1.10
CA LYS A 101 -19.66 6.79 -1.43
C LYS A 101 -18.79 7.97 -1.01
N ARG A 102 -17.87 7.79 -0.06
CA ARG A 102 -16.99 8.83 0.47
C ARG A 102 -15.62 8.23 0.78
N MET A 103 -14.57 8.99 0.54
CA MET A 103 -13.25 8.66 1.02
C MET A 103 -13.18 9.00 2.52
N PHE A 104 -13.30 7.99 3.36
CA PHE A 104 -13.20 8.18 4.81
C PHE A 104 -11.82 8.72 5.22
N GLY A 105 -11.76 9.37 6.38
CA GLY A 105 -10.51 9.94 6.90
C GLY A 105 -9.38 8.92 7.01
N SER A 106 -9.68 7.69 7.46
CA SER A 106 -8.74 6.56 7.53
C SER A 106 -8.18 6.18 6.15
N THR A 107 -9.03 6.07 5.13
CA THR A 107 -8.61 5.77 3.75
C THR A 107 -7.65 6.83 3.21
N ARG A 108 -7.92 8.12 3.49
CA ARG A 108 -7.05 9.23 3.10
C ARG A 108 -5.70 9.18 3.81
N THR A 109 -5.70 8.84 5.09
CA THR A 109 -4.50 8.63 5.89
C THR A 109 -3.63 7.55 5.32
N ASN A 110 -4.24 6.38 5.07
CA ASN A 110 -3.56 5.22 4.53
C ASN A 110 -2.98 5.50 3.14
N TYR A 111 -3.69 6.25 2.32
CA TYR A 111 -3.18 6.72 1.03
C TYR A 111 -1.98 7.66 1.18
N ASN A 112 -2.01 8.61 2.11
CA ASN A 112 -0.89 9.52 2.36
C ASN A 112 0.35 8.78 2.86
N MET A 113 0.19 7.88 3.82
CA MET A 113 1.27 7.01 4.29
C MET A 113 1.84 6.15 3.16
N PHE A 114 0.99 5.54 2.33
CA PHE A 114 1.37 4.77 1.15
C PHE A 114 2.25 5.60 0.19
N LYS A 115 1.87 6.84 -0.12
CA LYS A 115 2.70 7.74 -0.96
C LYS A 115 4.09 7.97 -0.35
N LYS A 116 4.17 8.14 0.97
CA LYS A 116 5.46 8.33 1.66
C LYS A 116 6.31 7.07 1.67
N LEU A 117 5.67 5.90 1.75
CA LEU A 117 6.33 4.60 1.64
C LEU A 117 6.96 4.39 0.26
N CYS A 118 6.19 4.64 -0.79
CA CYS A 118 6.65 4.47 -2.17
C CYS A 118 7.71 5.50 -2.57
N GLY A 119 7.42 6.78 -2.32
CA GLY A 119 8.21 7.92 -2.80
C GLY A 119 7.95 8.26 -4.27
N HIS A 120 8.21 9.52 -4.63
CA HIS A 120 7.86 10.09 -5.94
C HIS A 120 8.46 9.32 -7.13
N LYS A 121 9.70 8.87 -7.01
CA LYS A 121 10.42 8.18 -8.10
C LYS A 121 9.75 6.89 -8.56
N SER A 122 8.96 6.24 -7.71
CA SER A 122 8.27 4.99 -8.02
C SER A 122 6.90 5.19 -8.68
N PHE A 123 6.39 6.43 -8.77
CA PHE A 123 5.03 6.67 -9.25
C PHE A 123 4.82 6.34 -10.73
N LYS A 124 5.87 6.35 -11.56
CA LYS A 124 5.81 5.84 -12.94
C LYS A 124 5.46 4.35 -13.04
N ARG A 125 5.69 3.59 -11.98
CA ARG A 125 5.39 2.16 -11.87
C ARG A 125 4.25 1.91 -10.87
N LEU A 126 3.37 2.89 -10.71
CA LEU A 126 2.22 2.83 -9.83
C LEU A 126 0.94 2.77 -10.66
N VAL A 127 0.15 1.75 -10.41
CA VAL A 127 -1.22 1.64 -10.92
C VAL A 127 -2.18 1.94 -9.77
N MET A 128 -3.00 2.97 -9.95
CA MET A 128 -4.15 3.25 -9.10
C MET A 128 -5.32 2.44 -9.64
N ALA A 129 -5.71 1.39 -8.94
CA ALA A 129 -6.76 0.48 -9.40
C ALA A 129 -8.07 0.73 -8.65
N THR A 130 -9.19 0.75 -9.38
CA THR A 130 -10.53 0.80 -8.80
C THR A 130 -11.19 -0.58 -8.94
N SER A 131 -11.83 -1.06 -7.88
CA SER A 131 -12.48 -2.37 -7.79
C SER A 131 -13.95 -2.24 -7.39
N GLN A 132 -14.67 -3.37 -7.26
CA GLN A 132 -16.07 -3.42 -6.82
C GLN A 132 -17.03 -2.66 -7.76
N TRP A 133 -16.77 -2.73 -9.06
CA TRP A 133 -17.59 -2.08 -10.09
C TRP A 133 -18.97 -2.72 -10.26
N ASP A 134 -19.10 -3.97 -9.86
CA ASP A 134 -20.34 -4.74 -9.82
C ASP A 134 -21.31 -4.29 -8.71
N LEU A 135 -20.80 -3.57 -7.70
CA LEU A 135 -21.57 -3.05 -6.57
C LEU A 135 -22.04 -1.60 -6.77
N VAL A 136 -21.82 -1.02 -7.94
CA VAL A 136 -22.14 0.39 -8.19
C VAL A 136 -22.70 0.58 -9.62
N GLU A 137 -23.67 1.46 -9.76
CA GLU A 137 -24.12 1.89 -11.08
C GLU A 137 -22.98 2.58 -11.85
N SER A 138 -22.77 2.21 -13.13
CA SER A 138 -21.64 2.69 -13.95
C SER A 138 -21.46 4.20 -13.90
N LYS A 139 -22.52 4.98 -14.11
CA LYS A 139 -22.47 6.45 -14.06
C LYS A 139 -22.01 6.99 -12.71
N SER A 140 -22.45 6.38 -11.62
CA SER A 140 -22.06 6.74 -10.26
C SER A 140 -20.61 6.38 -9.98
N GLY A 141 -20.16 5.21 -10.44
CA GLY A 141 -18.76 4.78 -10.36
C GLY A 141 -17.83 5.69 -11.14
N GLU A 142 -18.18 6.02 -12.38
CA GLU A 142 -17.40 6.94 -13.24
C GLU A 142 -17.25 8.33 -12.61
N LYS A 143 -18.34 8.87 -12.06
CA LYS A 143 -18.29 10.16 -11.35
C LYS A 143 -17.32 10.12 -10.17
N ARG A 144 -17.37 9.05 -9.35
CA ARG A 144 -16.46 8.88 -8.21
C ARG A 144 -15.01 8.71 -8.67
N GLU A 145 -14.78 7.93 -9.72
CA GLU A 145 -13.44 7.78 -10.30
C GLU A 145 -12.88 9.13 -10.78
N ASP A 146 -13.71 9.97 -11.38
CA ASP A 146 -13.32 11.32 -11.81
C ASP A 146 -13.02 12.26 -10.63
N GLU A 147 -13.79 12.18 -9.55
CA GLU A 147 -13.51 12.91 -8.31
C GLU A 147 -12.16 12.45 -7.71
N MET A 148 -11.90 11.13 -7.68
CA MET A 148 -10.61 10.61 -7.24
C MET A 148 -9.44 11.13 -8.08
N LYS A 149 -9.57 11.15 -9.40
CA LYS A 149 -8.57 11.69 -10.31
C LYS A 149 -8.24 13.15 -10.02
N LYS A 150 -9.27 13.97 -9.82
CA LYS A 150 -9.15 15.43 -9.70
C LYS A 150 -8.65 15.86 -8.32
N GLU A 151 -9.06 15.16 -7.27
CA GLU A 151 -8.84 15.61 -5.90
C GLU A 151 -7.78 14.79 -5.16
N PHE A 152 -7.90 13.46 -5.16
CA PHE A 152 -7.08 12.60 -4.31
C PHE A 152 -5.82 12.08 -4.99
N TRP A 153 -5.91 11.70 -6.26
CA TRP A 153 -4.82 11.04 -6.99
C TRP A 153 -4.06 11.96 -7.95
N LYS A 154 -4.47 13.23 -8.00
CA LYS A 154 -3.93 14.24 -8.92
C LYS A 154 -2.40 14.34 -8.89
N ASP A 155 -1.80 14.27 -7.71
CA ASP A 155 -0.36 14.39 -7.52
C ASP A 155 0.40 13.17 -8.09
N VAL A 156 -0.02 11.95 -7.77
CA VAL A 156 0.63 10.73 -8.29
C VAL A 156 0.42 10.57 -9.80
N LEU A 157 -0.75 10.97 -10.32
CA LEU A 157 -1.04 10.92 -11.76
C LEU A 157 -0.16 11.90 -12.55
N LYS A 158 0.09 13.10 -12.02
CA LYS A 158 1.03 14.06 -12.62
C LYS A 158 2.45 13.54 -12.69
N GLU A 159 2.83 12.65 -11.79
CA GLU A 159 4.16 12.05 -11.72
C GLU A 159 4.26 10.72 -12.48
N GLY A 160 3.21 10.34 -13.21
CA GLY A 160 3.22 9.23 -14.15
C GLY A 160 2.50 7.96 -13.71
N ALA A 161 1.81 7.96 -12.56
CA ALA A 161 0.90 6.86 -12.22
C ALA A 161 -0.27 6.78 -13.21
N VAL A 162 -0.78 5.57 -13.40
CA VAL A 162 -1.93 5.32 -14.28
C VAL A 162 -3.12 4.79 -13.50
N ILE A 163 -4.32 4.96 -14.06
CA ILE A 163 -5.54 4.40 -13.49
C ILE A 163 -5.97 3.19 -14.31
N ARG A 164 -6.42 2.13 -13.62
CA ARG A 164 -7.00 0.93 -14.22
C ARG A 164 -8.19 0.44 -13.38
N ARG A 165 -9.13 -0.25 -14.03
CA ARG A 165 -10.27 -0.86 -13.38
C ARG A 165 -10.03 -2.36 -13.19
N ILE A 166 -10.34 -2.87 -12.00
CA ILE A 166 -10.39 -4.31 -11.72
C ILE A 166 -11.83 -4.75 -11.91
N MET A 167 -12.07 -5.49 -12.98
CA MET A 167 -13.38 -5.99 -13.36
C MET A 167 -13.33 -7.50 -13.57
N TYR A 168 -14.46 -8.15 -13.31
CA TYR A 168 -14.59 -9.59 -13.38
C TYR A 168 -15.64 -9.98 -14.43
N GLU A 169 -15.49 -11.16 -15.01
CA GLU A 169 -16.47 -11.84 -15.83
C GLU A 169 -16.61 -13.26 -15.30
N GLY A 170 -17.68 -13.51 -14.53
CA GLY A 170 -17.80 -14.72 -13.73
C GLY A 170 -16.65 -14.85 -12.73
N GLU A 171 -15.90 -15.95 -12.80
CA GLU A 171 -14.72 -16.19 -11.95
C GLU A 171 -13.41 -15.65 -12.54
N ASP A 172 -13.40 -15.20 -13.79
CA ASP A 172 -12.22 -14.70 -14.46
C ASP A 172 -12.05 -13.17 -14.35
N LEU A 173 -10.82 -12.71 -14.55
CA LEU A 173 -10.53 -11.29 -14.76
C LEU A 173 -10.84 -10.92 -16.21
N LYS A 174 -11.50 -9.78 -16.42
CA LYS A 174 -11.58 -9.18 -17.76
C LYS A 174 -10.18 -8.81 -18.28
N ASP A 175 -10.00 -8.80 -19.58
CA ASP A 175 -8.69 -8.54 -20.21
C ASP A 175 -8.11 -7.18 -19.83
N GLU A 176 -8.95 -6.15 -19.65
CA GLU A 176 -8.52 -4.84 -19.13
C GLU A 176 -7.85 -4.95 -17.76
N SER A 177 -8.33 -5.84 -16.90
CA SER A 177 -7.77 -6.07 -15.56
C SER A 177 -6.48 -6.87 -15.62
N LYS A 178 -6.35 -7.80 -16.56
CA LYS A 178 -5.07 -8.50 -16.85
C LYS A 178 -4.02 -7.52 -17.35
N GLY A 179 -4.44 -6.52 -18.14
CA GLY A 179 -3.61 -5.42 -18.64
C GLY A 179 -2.90 -4.59 -17.54
N ILE A 180 -3.31 -4.71 -16.27
CA ILE A 180 -2.60 -4.08 -15.15
C ILE A 180 -1.18 -4.65 -15.03
N ILE A 181 -1.03 -5.96 -15.08
CA ILE A 181 0.27 -6.62 -14.96
C ILE A 181 1.09 -6.42 -16.23
N THR A 182 0.47 -6.54 -17.40
CA THR A 182 1.11 -6.25 -18.70
C THR A 182 1.71 -4.84 -18.72
N TYR A 183 0.96 -3.84 -18.29
CA TYR A 183 1.47 -2.46 -18.19
C TYR A 183 2.73 -2.36 -17.32
N LEU A 184 2.74 -3.01 -16.15
CA LEU A 184 3.88 -2.96 -15.24
C LEU A 184 5.10 -3.70 -15.80
N LEU A 185 4.89 -4.79 -16.54
CA LEU A 185 5.96 -5.52 -17.22
C LEU A 185 6.53 -4.72 -18.41
N ASP A 186 5.69 -4.00 -19.15
CA ASP A 186 6.12 -3.05 -20.19
C ASP A 186 7.04 -1.97 -19.63
N GLU A 187 6.65 -1.37 -18.50
CA GLU A 187 7.48 -0.35 -17.85
C GLU A 187 8.82 -0.94 -17.37
N GLU A 188 8.84 -2.15 -16.82
CA GLU A 188 10.09 -2.83 -16.43
C GLU A 188 10.98 -3.10 -17.66
N GLN A 189 10.41 -3.59 -18.77
CA GLN A 189 11.16 -3.87 -20.00
C GLN A 189 11.74 -2.58 -20.61
N ARG A 190 11.00 -1.47 -20.60
CA ARG A 190 11.50 -0.16 -21.05
C ARG A 190 12.66 0.31 -20.17
N HIS A 191 12.60 0.09 -18.86
CA HIS A 191 13.67 0.40 -17.92
C HIS A 191 14.93 -0.45 -18.18
N ASP A 192 14.77 -1.75 -18.41
CA ASP A 192 15.90 -2.65 -18.70
C ASP A 192 16.61 -2.31 -20.01
N ARG A 193 15.86 -1.96 -21.06
CA ARG A 193 16.42 -1.51 -22.36
C ARG A 193 17.22 -0.22 -22.22
N ASN A 194 16.79 0.68 -21.34
CA ASN A 194 17.49 1.91 -21.00
C ASN A 194 18.55 1.68 -19.91
N ARG A 195 19.52 0.81 -20.13
CA ARG A 195 20.59 0.36 -19.18
C ARG A 195 21.20 1.42 -18.24
N ARG A 196 20.86 2.69 -18.38
CA ARG A 196 21.28 3.80 -17.51
C ARG A 196 20.42 4.01 -16.26
N LEU A 197 19.24 3.42 -16.19
CA LEU A 197 18.33 3.59 -15.07
C LEU A 197 18.29 2.30 -14.25
N LYS A 198 19.02 2.26 -13.12
CA LYS A 198 18.80 1.23 -12.10
C LYS A 198 17.33 1.31 -11.69
N THR A 199 16.65 0.17 -11.61
CA THR A 199 15.29 0.11 -11.04
C THR A 199 15.32 0.77 -9.68
N GLU A 200 14.66 1.93 -9.56
CA GLU A 200 14.73 2.71 -8.33
C GLU A 200 14.01 1.98 -7.21
N ALA A 201 14.69 1.79 -6.10
CA ALA A 201 14.12 1.23 -4.90
C ALA A 201 13.00 2.13 -4.36
N LEU A 202 12.01 1.52 -3.73
CA LEU A 202 11.01 2.29 -3.00
C LEU A 202 11.68 3.09 -1.88
N ARG A 203 11.11 4.25 -1.57
CA ARG A 203 11.67 5.12 -0.52
C ARG A 203 11.87 4.37 0.80
N ILE A 204 10.92 3.56 1.21
CA ILE A 204 11.03 2.80 2.45
C ILE A 204 12.22 1.83 2.44
N GLN A 205 12.52 1.23 1.30
CA GLN A 205 13.67 0.32 1.15
C GLN A 205 14.99 1.06 1.37
N THR A 206 15.16 2.22 0.73
CA THR A 206 16.35 3.04 0.93
C THR A 206 16.44 3.61 2.34
N GLU A 207 15.33 4.04 2.93
CA GLU A 207 15.33 4.56 4.29
C GLU A 207 15.72 3.51 5.32
N VAL A 208 15.17 2.28 5.21
CA VAL A 208 15.41 1.22 6.19
C VAL A 208 16.74 0.51 5.95
N VAL A 209 17.13 0.24 4.70
CA VAL A 209 18.33 -0.55 4.39
C VAL A 209 19.56 0.33 4.23
N ASP A 210 19.52 1.32 3.32
CA ASP A 210 20.70 2.11 3.01
C ASP A 210 20.97 3.17 4.09
N LEU A 211 19.92 3.82 4.61
CA LEU A 211 20.03 4.84 5.66
C LEU A 211 19.87 4.30 7.07
N GLN A 212 19.63 2.99 7.22
CA GLN A 212 19.46 2.28 8.50
C GLN A 212 18.50 2.97 9.47
N LYS A 213 17.42 3.56 8.94
CA LYS A 213 16.40 4.18 9.76
C LYS A 213 15.47 3.11 10.36
N ARG A 214 15.08 3.30 11.63
CA ARG A 214 13.95 2.58 12.20
C ARG A 214 12.65 3.08 11.59
N ILE A 215 11.61 2.23 11.55
CA ILE A 215 10.31 2.55 10.93
C ILE A 215 9.74 3.90 11.42
N PRO A 216 9.74 4.24 12.73
CA PRO A 216 9.26 5.55 13.20
C PRO A 216 9.99 6.75 12.60
N ALA A 217 11.27 6.60 12.21
CA ALA A 217 12.10 7.65 11.64
C ALA A 217 11.96 7.78 10.12
N THR A 218 11.25 6.84 9.45
CA THR A 218 10.96 6.92 8.02
C THR A 218 9.89 7.97 7.72
N LYS A 219 9.77 8.37 6.45
CA LYS A 219 8.70 9.31 6.08
C LYS A 219 7.31 8.70 6.25
N ALA A 220 7.15 7.40 5.94
CA ALA A 220 5.90 6.69 6.14
C ALA A 220 5.53 6.59 7.64
N GLY A 221 6.49 6.24 8.50
CA GLY A 221 6.27 6.16 9.95
C GLY A 221 5.90 7.50 10.58
N ARG A 222 6.54 8.59 10.13
CA ARG A 222 6.18 9.94 10.60
C ARG A 222 4.79 10.36 10.15
N GLU A 223 4.43 10.10 8.89
CA GLU A 223 3.09 10.41 8.37
C GLU A 223 2.02 9.69 9.17
N LEU A 224 2.18 8.37 9.38
CA LEU A 224 1.25 7.58 10.17
C LEU A 224 1.13 8.12 11.59
N ARG A 225 2.26 8.40 12.26
CA ARG A 225 2.25 8.96 13.62
C ARG A 225 1.48 10.27 13.69
N THR A 226 1.76 11.24 12.81
CA THR A 226 1.07 12.54 12.80
C THR A 226 -0.44 12.37 12.65
N THR A 227 -0.87 11.39 11.85
CA THR A 227 -2.30 11.14 11.68
C THR A 227 -2.92 10.47 12.91
N LEU A 228 -2.24 9.50 13.51
CA LEU A 228 -2.71 8.85 14.73
C LEU A 228 -2.77 9.85 15.90
N GLU A 229 -1.80 10.76 16.00
CA GLU A 229 -1.83 11.88 16.97
C GLU A 229 -3.04 12.79 16.75
N GLY A 230 -3.36 13.11 15.49
CA GLY A 230 -4.56 13.89 15.14
C GLY A 230 -5.86 13.17 15.49
N LEU A 231 -5.96 11.88 15.20
CA LEU A 231 -7.13 11.06 15.57
C LEU A 231 -7.28 10.94 17.09
N LEU A 232 -6.17 10.77 17.79
CA LEU A 232 -6.17 10.72 19.26
C LEU A 232 -6.64 12.04 19.87
N GLN A 233 -6.24 13.17 19.29
CA GLN A 233 -6.70 14.47 19.75
C GLN A 233 -8.21 14.66 19.54
N MET A 234 -8.72 14.33 18.35
CA MET A 234 -10.16 14.35 18.08
C MET A 234 -10.95 13.45 19.03
N GLN A 235 -10.42 12.25 19.33
CA GLN A 235 -11.06 11.32 20.25
C GLN A 235 -11.12 11.88 21.68
N LYS A 236 -10.08 12.60 22.13
CA LYS A 236 -10.07 13.29 23.43
C LYS A 236 -11.11 14.41 23.50
N GLU A 237 -11.27 15.17 22.42
CA GLU A 237 -12.27 16.24 22.33
C GLU A 237 -13.69 15.69 22.39
N MET A 238 -13.97 14.61 21.63
CA MET A 238 -15.27 13.91 21.65
C MET A 238 -15.59 13.30 23.03
N GLU A 239 -14.59 12.75 23.72
CA GLU A 239 -14.78 12.18 25.07
C GLU A 239 -15.24 13.25 26.09
N VAL A 240 -14.78 14.49 25.92
CA VAL A 240 -15.18 15.63 26.78
C VAL A 240 -16.63 16.05 26.49
N GLU A 241 -17.06 15.97 25.23
CA GLU A 241 -18.41 16.37 24.81
C GLU A 241 -19.49 15.30 25.13
N GLU A 242 -19.12 14.01 25.13
CA GLU A 242 -20.07 12.88 25.27
C GLU A 242 -20.10 12.26 26.68
N MET A 243 -19.66 12.95 27.72
CA MET A 243 -19.59 12.40 29.09
C MET A 243 -20.92 11.84 29.64
N ASP A 244 -22.03 12.04 28.95
CA ASP A 244 -23.40 11.68 29.40
C ASP A 244 -24.02 10.45 28.68
N SER A 245 -23.30 9.78 27.79
CA SER A 245 -23.84 8.66 27.02
C SER A 245 -23.07 7.37 27.26
N GLY A 246 -23.79 6.22 27.31
CA GLY A 246 -23.23 4.87 27.56
C GLY A 246 -22.22 4.37 26.51
N ARG A 247 -21.66 5.26 25.68
CA ARG A 247 -20.58 5.01 24.69
C ARG A 247 -19.18 5.25 25.22
N VAL A 248 -19.04 5.68 26.48
CA VAL A 248 -17.75 6.07 27.08
C VAL A 248 -16.73 4.92 27.09
N GLU A 249 -17.17 3.68 27.27
CA GLU A 249 -16.29 2.50 27.31
C GLU A 249 -15.63 2.23 25.95
N ASP A 250 -16.41 2.28 24.85
CA ASP A 250 -15.90 2.08 23.47
C ASP A 250 -14.94 3.21 23.08
N LEU A 251 -15.23 4.44 23.48
CA LEU A 251 -14.37 5.60 23.25
C LEU A 251 -13.05 5.47 23.98
N LYS A 252 -13.05 5.02 25.25
CA LYS A 252 -11.83 4.78 26.03
C LYS A 252 -10.94 3.71 25.40
N LYS A 253 -11.53 2.58 25.00
CA LYS A 253 -10.80 1.49 24.35
C LYS A 253 -10.13 1.95 23.05
N LYS A 254 -10.86 2.70 22.23
CA LYS A 254 -10.34 3.26 20.98
C LYS A 254 -9.21 4.25 21.22
N LYS A 255 -9.32 5.08 22.25
CA LYS A 255 -8.27 6.01 22.68
C LYS A 255 -7.00 5.29 23.14
N GLU A 256 -7.14 4.23 23.95
CA GLU A 256 -6.01 3.41 24.40
C GLU A 256 -5.29 2.74 23.23
N ASP A 257 -6.04 2.20 22.26
CA ASP A 257 -5.47 1.62 21.05
C ASP A 257 -4.71 2.66 20.20
N LEU A 258 -5.27 3.85 20.00
CA LEU A 258 -4.59 4.93 19.29
C LEU A 258 -3.32 5.39 20.04
N GLN A 259 -3.39 5.53 21.37
CA GLN A 259 -2.24 5.91 22.18
C GLN A 259 -1.12 4.88 22.06
N ARG A 260 -1.43 3.59 22.15
CA ARG A 260 -0.45 2.50 21.98
C ARG A 260 0.23 2.55 20.60
N GLN A 261 -0.54 2.80 19.54
CA GLN A 261 0.02 2.93 18.17
C GLN A 261 0.94 4.15 18.05
N VAL A 262 0.56 5.29 18.62
CA VAL A 262 1.40 6.51 18.67
C VAL A 262 2.70 6.21 19.41
N ASP A 263 2.63 5.56 20.56
CA ASP A 263 3.81 5.23 21.39
C ASP A 263 4.77 4.28 20.65
N THR A 264 4.24 3.33 19.88
CA THR A 264 5.04 2.42 19.05
C THR A 264 5.81 3.18 17.95
N LEU A 265 5.29 4.32 17.49
CA LEU A 265 5.90 5.15 16.46
C LEU A 265 6.71 6.33 17.03
N GLN A 266 6.89 6.42 18.35
CA GLN A 266 7.72 7.48 18.94
C GLN A 266 9.20 7.31 18.57
N LEU A 267 9.84 8.46 18.29
CA LEU A 267 11.28 8.52 18.06
C LEU A 267 12.04 8.52 19.39
N THR A 268 13.11 7.76 19.46
CA THR A 268 14.07 7.87 20.57
C THR A 268 14.75 9.24 20.57
N LEU A 269 15.29 9.64 21.71
CA LEU A 269 16.00 10.92 21.84
C LEU A 269 17.14 11.05 20.82
N SER A 270 17.87 9.96 20.59
CA SER A 270 18.96 9.89 19.61
C SER A 270 18.48 10.07 18.16
N GLU A 271 17.31 9.56 17.81
CA GLU A 271 16.72 9.73 16.48
C GLU A 271 16.19 11.15 16.26
N ARG A 272 15.69 11.79 17.32
CA ARG A 272 15.30 13.22 17.30
C ARG A 272 16.51 14.11 17.02
N ILE A 273 17.61 13.90 17.74
CA ILE A 273 18.86 14.66 17.57
C ILE A 273 19.46 14.44 16.19
N LYS A 274 19.54 13.20 15.69
CA LYS A 274 20.00 12.89 14.34
C LYS A 274 19.13 13.51 13.25
N GLY A 275 17.82 13.64 13.47
CA GLY A 275 16.91 14.32 12.56
C GLY A 275 17.18 15.84 12.49
N TRP A 276 17.59 16.43 13.59
CA TRP A 276 17.94 17.86 13.69
C TRP A 276 19.27 18.22 13.03
N LEU A 277 20.25 17.32 13.14
CA LEU A 277 21.60 17.53 12.57
C LEU A 277 21.68 17.26 11.05
N ARG A 278 20.63 16.76 10.42
CA ARG A 278 20.54 16.48 8.98
C ARG A 278 19.69 17.51 8.20
N LEU A 279 19.28 18.58 8.85
CA LEU A 279 18.73 19.79 8.24
C LEU A 279 19.84 20.79 7.98
#